data_97a6f8ac8150cbbc4f1ead145996e31e
#
_entry.id   97a6f8ac8150cbbc4f1ead145996e31e
#
_cell.length_a   1.000
_cell.length_b   1.000
_cell.length_c   1.000
_cell.angle_alpha   90.00
_cell.angle_beta   90.00
_cell.angle_gamma   90.00
#
_symmetry.space_group_name_H-M   'P 1'
#
loop_
_entity.id
_entity.type
_entity.pdbx_description
1 polymer ?
#
loop_
_entity_poly.entity_id
_entity_poly.type
_entity_poly.pdbx_seq_one_letter_code
_entity_poly.pdbx_strand_id
1 'polypeptide(L)'
;MRRIMGTEVEYGISVPGDATANPVLTSTQVVLAYAAAADIPRARRARWDYEVESPLRDARGFDLTGPGGPGHDPDVEDLGAANVILTNGARLYVDHAHPEYSAPEVTNARDAVIWDKAGERVMEEAALKAASVPGQPQLQLYKNNVDGKGASYGTHENYLCARSTPFTAIIAGLTPFFVSRQVVTGSGRVGIGQQSEEAGFQLSQRADYIEVEVGLETTLKRGIINTRDEPHADADKYRRLHVIIGDANMSEYSTYLKVGTTALVLDLIESGIRFDDLKLDEPVRAVHQISHDPTLKAQVALANGKKYTALDLQFAYHEIASQNLERTGADQASKEVLRVWGEVLDALARDPQECADRLDWPAKLRLLEGYRQRDNLAWGAPRLRLVDLQYSDVRLAKGLYNRLVTRGSMKRLVSEDEVLAAVTTPPSDTRAYFRGRALEKYATSIAAASWDSVIFDVGKESLVRIPTLEPLRGTKAHVGKLLDESATAEDLVEALTGSD
;
A
#
# COMPACT_ATOMS: atom_id res chain seq x y z
N MET A 1 20.17 -1.57 4.97
CA MET A 1 20.11 -2.25 3.64
C MET A 1 19.04 -1.57 2.80
N ARG A 2 19.23 -1.38 1.49
CA ARG A 2 18.18 -0.84 0.62
C ARG A 2 17.20 -1.97 0.28
N ARG A 3 15.97 -1.90 0.77
CA ARG A 3 14.92 -2.86 0.44
C ARG A 3 13.96 -2.23 -0.56
N ILE A 4 13.70 -2.93 -1.65
CA ILE A 4 12.63 -2.54 -2.59
C ILE A 4 11.29 -2.78 -1.90
N MET A 5 10.45 -1.74 -1.90
CA MET A 5 9.12 -1.76 -1.31
C MET A 5 8.16 -0.86 -2.10
N GLY A 6 6.88 -1.07 -1.95
CA GLY A 6 5.81 -0.25 -2.53
C GLY A 6 4.48 -0.49 -1.85
N THR A 7 3.53 0.40 -2.08
CA THR A 7 2.17 0.32 -1.55
C THR A 7 1.15 0.25 -2.68
N GLU A 8 0.05 -0.45 -2.44
CA GLU A 8 -1.14 -0.51 -3.29
C GLU A 8 -2.32 -0.08 -2.44
N VAL A 9 -3.12 0.86 -2.92
CA VAL A 9 -4.27 1.38 -2.17
C VAL A 9 -5.51 1.39 -3.05
N GLU A 10 -6.50 0.61 -2.64
CA GLU A 10 -7.87 0.72 -3.14
C GLU A 10 -8.58 1.85 -2.40
N TYR A 11 -9.30 2.70 -3.13
CA TYR A 11 -10.02 3.83 -2.54
C TYR A 11 -11.53 3.57 -2.55
N GLY A 12 -12.17 3.80 -1.41
CA GLY A 12 -13.63 3.83 -1.36
C GLY A 12 -14.17 4.95 -2.25
N ILE A 13 -15.29 4.70 -2.93
CA ILE A 13 -15.92 5.66 -3.84
C ILE A 13 -17.40 5.83 -3.53
N SER A 14 -17.90 7.08 -3.60
CA SER A 14 -19.32 7.36 -3.46
C SER A 14 -19.77 8.53 -4.34
N VAL A 15 -21.07 8.52 -4.67
CA VAL A 15 -21.77 9.63 -5.31
C VAL A 15 -22.66 10.31 -4.27
N PRO A 16 -22.40 11.58 -3.92
CA PRO A 16 -23.25 12.30 -2.97
C PRO A 16 -24.71 12.35 -3.42
N GLY A 17 -25.59 11.88 -2.56
CA GLY A 17 -27.04 11.85 -2.83
C GLY A 17 -27.52 10.65 -3.63
N ASP A 18 -26.64 9.75 -4.09
CA ASP A 18 -27.01 8.50 -4.77
C ASP A 18 -26.33 7.28 -4.11
N ALA A 19 -27.06 6.62 -3.22
CA ALA A 19 -26.59 5.40 -2.55
C ALA A 19 -26.64 4.15 -3.46
N THR A 20 -27.22 4.27 -4.66
CA THR A 20 -27.42 3.18 -5.62
C THR A 20 -26.41 3.22 -6.78
N ALA A 21 -25.55 4.24 -6.82
CA ALA A 21 -24.52 4.37 -7.85
C ALA A 21 -23.65 3.10 -7.93
N ASN A 22 -23.44 2.62 -9.15
CA ASN A 22 -22.62 1.43 -9.38
C ASN A 22 -21.13 1.77 -9.18
N PRO A 23 -20.45 1.17 -8.19
CA PRO A 23 -19.07 1.52 -7.88
C PRO A 23 -18.07 1.12 -8.99
N VAL A 24 -18.33 0.06 -9.76
CA VAL A 24 -17.48 -0.33 -10.91
C VAL A 24 -17.52 0.75 -11.98
N LEU A 25 -18.70 1.26 -12.32
CA LEU A 25 -18.84 2.32 -13.32
C LEU A 25 -18.19 3.63 -12.86
N THR A 26 -18.42 4.02 -11.61
CA THR A 26 -17.85 5.27 -11.08
C THR A 26 -16.33 5.19 -10.94
N SER A 27 -15.78 4.05 -10.56
CA SER A 27 -14.33 3.81 -10.51
C SER A 27 -13.70 3.87 -11.90
N THR A 28 -14.35 3.22 -12.90
CA THR A 28 -13.93 3.30 -14.30
C THR A 28 -13.94 4.74 -14.81
N GLN A 29 -14.96 5.52 -14.48
CA GLN A 29 -15.04 6.95 -14.84
C GLN A 29 -13.89 7.76 -14.25
N VAL A 30 -13.51 7.53 -12.99
CA VAL A 30 -12.38 8.20 -12.33
C VAL A 30 -11.08 7.92 -13.08
N VAL A 31 -10.77 6.65 -13.33
CA VAL A 31 -9.52 6.24 -13.99
C VAL A 31 -9.46 6.76 -15.44
N LEU A 32 -10.55 6.62 -16.21
CA LEU A 32 -10.61 7.09 -17.59
C LEU A 32 -10.53 8.63 -17.70
N ALA A 33 -11.15 9.38 -16.76
CA ALA A 33 -11.06 10.83 -16.74
C ALA A 33 -9.64 11.31 -16.48
N TYR A 34 -8.90 10.65 -15.60
CA TYR A 34 -7.49 10.96 -15.39
C TYR A 34 -6.65 10.66 -16.63
N ALA A 35 -6.86 9.50 -17.26
CA ALA A 35 -6.20 9.09 -18.48
C ALA A 35 -6.47 10.02 -19.67
N ALA A 36 -7.70 10.56 -19.79
CA ALA A 36 -8.08 11.42 -20.89
C ALA A 36 -7.32 12.75 -20.90
N ALA A 37 -6.86 13.22 -19.75
CA ALA A 37 -6.12 14.46 -19.62
C ALA A 37 -4.67 14.38 -20.14
N ALA A 38 -4.16 13.18 -20.45
CA ALA A 38 -2.82 12.98 -20.98
C ALA A 38 -2.72 13.30 -22.48
N ASP A 39 -3.80 13.70 -23.15
CA ASP A 39 -3.91 14.04 -24.59
C ASP A 39 -3.35 12.96 -25.55
N ILE A 40 -3.29 11.71 -25.09
CA ILE A 40 -2.86 10.56 -25.88
C ILE A 40 -4.11 9.81 -26.35
N PRO A 41 -4.30 9.58 -27.66
CA PRO A 41 -5.41 8.80 -28.17
C PRO A 41 -5.48 7.41 -27.53
N ARG A 42 -6.67 6.95 -27.12
CA ARG A 42 -6.86 5.67 -26.41
C ARG A 42 -6.16 4.49 -27.11
N ALA A 43 -6.18 4.43 -28.43
CA ALA A 43 -5.55 3.39 -29.22
C ALA A 43 -4.00 3.41 -29.18
N ARG A 44 -3.39 4.49 -28.69
CA ARG A 44 -1.94 4.66 -28.57
C ARG A 44 -1.45 4.77 -27.12
N ARG A 45 -2.34 4.50 -26.14
CA ARG A 45 -1.93 4.47 -24.73
C ARG A 45 -1.24 3.14 -24.45
N ALA A 46 -0.15 3.19 -23.70
CA ALA A 46 0.50 1.99 -23.21
C ALA A 46 -0.51 1.15 -22.40
N ARG A 47 -0.56 -0.14 -22.71
CA ARG A 47 -1.41 -1.11 -22.01
C ARG A 47 -0.64 -1.70 -20.82
N TRP A 48 -1.36 -2.21 -19.85
CA TRP A 48 -0.73 -3.06 -18.85
C TRP A 48 -0.46 -4.44 -19.45
N ASP A 49 0.73 -4.97 -19.19
CA ASP A 49 1.14 -6.28 -19.71
C ASP A 49 0.86 -7.37 -18.66
N TYR A 50 -0.18 -8.13 -18.89
CA TYR A 50 -0.62 -9.22 -18.01
C TYR A 50 0.08 -10.57 -18.28
N GLU A 51 0.85 -10.72 -19.35
CA GLU A 51 1.45 -12.00 -19.77
C GLU A 51 2.36 -12.63 -18.70
N VAL A 52 2.93 -11.80 -17.83
CA VAL A 52 3.87 -12.23 -16.79
C VAL A 52 3.22 -12.40 -15.41
N GLU A 53 1.93 -12.16 -15.28
CA GLU A 53 1.23 -12.26 -14.00
C GLU A 53 0.88 -13.72 -13.65
N SER A 54 1.12 -14.11 -12.38
CA SER A 54 0.83 -15.43 -11.85
C SER A 54 0.23 -15.36 -10.45
N PRO A 55 -0.99 -14.78 -10.30
CA PRO A 55 -1.58 -14.47 -8.99
C PRO A 55 -1.89 -15.70 -8.13
N LEU A 56 -1.94 -16.90 -8.73
CA LEU A 56 -2.23 -18.17 -8.05
C LEU A 56 -0.98 -18.97 -7.67
N ARG A 57 0.21 -18.41 -7.87
CA ARG A 57 1.46 -19.03 -7.42
C ARG A 57 1.64 -18.81 -5.92
N ASP A 58 1.84 -19.91 -5.19
CA ASP A 58 1.92 -19.93 -3.73
C ASP A 58 3.36 -20.20 -3.25
N ALA A 59 3.84 -19.40 -2.30
CA ALA A 59 5.18 -19.50 -1.72
C ALA A 59 5.46 -20.83 -0.99
N ARG A 60 4.43 -21.61 -0.69
CA ARG A 60 4.53 -22.95 -0.12
C ARG A 60 4.82 -24.04 -1.17
N GLY A 61 4.97 -23.67 -2.45
CA GLY A 61 5.32 -24.58 -3.54
C GLY A 61 4.13 -25.12 -4.32
N PHE A 62 2.94 -24.53 -4.18
CA PHE A 62 1.76 -24.85 -4.98
C PHE A 62 1.63 -23.86 -6.12
N ASP A 63 1.23 -24.37 -7.29
CA ASP A 63 0.81 -23.54 -8.40
C ASP A 63 -0.59 -23.99 -8.81
N LEU A 64 -1.59 -23.15 -8.58
CA LEU A 64 -2.99 -23.45 -8.90
C LEU A 64 -3.35 -23.07 -10.35
N THR A 65 -2.40 -22.55 -11.12
CA THR A 65 -2.55 -22.25 -12.56
C THR A 65 -2.42 -23.47 -13.48
N GLY A 66 -2.52 -24.71 -12.95
CA GLY A 66 -2.40 -25.96 -13.72
C GLY A 66 -3.30 -25.99 -14.98
N PRO A 67 -2.97 -26.87 -15.98
CA PRO A 67 -3.71 -26.96 -17.23
C PRO A 67 -5.18 -27.31 -16.97
N GLY A 68 -6.07 -26.32 -17.03
CA GLY A 68 -7.50 -26.42 -16.74
C GLY A 68 -8.01 -25.59 -15.57
N GLY A 69 -7.14 -24.79 -14.92
CA GLY A 69 -7.59 -23.70 -14.05
C GLY A 69 -8.40 -22.69 -14.86
N PRO A 70 -9.26 -21.86 -14.23
CA PRO A 70 -9.93 -20.77 -14.93
C PRO A 70 -8.83 -19.90 -15.52
N GLY A 71 -8.59 -20.08 -16.82
CA GLY A 71 -7.65 -19.29 -17.58
C GLY A 71 -8.04 -17.84 -17.38
N HIS A 72 -7.11 -17.04 -16.93
CA HIS A 72 -7.22 -15.60 -17.06
C HIS A 72 -7.37 -15.36 -18.55
N ASP A 73 -8.57 -14.97 -18.98
CA ASP A 73 -8.77 -14.52 -20.35
C ASP A 73 -8.47 -13.03 -20.35
N PRO A 74 -7.26 -12.63 -20.79
CA PRO A 74 -6.84 -11.24 -20.74
C PRO A 74 -7.77 -10.33 -21.56
N ASP A 75 -8.48 -10.88 -22.54
CA ASP A 75 -9.42 -10.14 -23.37
C ASP A 75 -10.76 -9.83 -22.65
N VAL A 76 -11.15 -10.62 -21.65
CA VAL A 76 -12.41 -10.42 -20.91
C VAL A 76 -12.23 -9.37 -19.79
N GLU A 77 -11.08 -9.29 -19.15
CA GLU A 77 -10.81 -8.25 -18.13
C GLU A 77 -10.48 -6.89 -18.75
N ASP A 78 -9.80 -6.84 -19.90
CA ASP A 78 -9.41 -5.59 -20.56
C ASP A 78 -10.60 -4.84 -21.22
N LEU A 79 -11.71 -5.51 -21.51
CA LEU A 79 -12.89 -4.90 -22.13
C LEU A 79 -13.68 -3.96 -21.22
N GLY A 80 -13.39 -3.89 -19.92
CA GLY A 80 -14.09 -3.04 -18.95
C GLY A 80 -13.22 -2.37 -17.90
N ALA A 81 -12.02 -2.85 -17.64
CA ALA A 81 -11.15 -2.31 -16.61
C ALA A 81 -10.33 -1.14 -17.16
N ALA A 82 -10.56 0.05 -16.60
CA ALA A 82 -9.69 1.19 -16.86
C ALA A 82 -8.32 0.94 -16.19
N ASN A 83 -7.25 1.10 -16.96
CA ASN A 83 -5.89 0.83 -16.51
C ASN A 83 -4.93 1.84 -17.15
N VAL A 84 -4.13 2.52 -16.34
CA VAL A 84 -3.24 3.59 -16.78
C VAL A 84 -1.90 3.48 -16.07
N ILE A 85 -0.82 3.51 -16.84
CA ILE A 85 0.53 3.63 -16.31
C ILE A 85 0.88 5.12 -16.27
N LEU A 86 1.35 5.60 -15.13
CA LEU A 86 1.63 7.01 -14.89
C LEU A 86 3.11 7.34 -15.15
N THR A 87 3.39 8.60 -15.46
CA THR A 87 4.76 9.08 -15.71
C THR A 87 5.64 9.03 -14.47
N ASN A 88 5.07 8.98 -13.27
CA ASN A 88 5.81 8.70 -12.05
C ASN A 88 6.13 7.21 -11.83
N GLY A 89 5.80 6.35 -12.81
CA GLY A 89 6.04 4.91 -12.74
C GLY A 89 4.99 4.12 -11.95
N ALA A 90 3.94 4.76 -11.45
CA ALA A 90 2.81 4.13 -10.78
C ALA A 90 1.80 3.53 -11.77
N ARG A 91 0.87 2.75 -11.23
CA ARG A 91 -0.29 2.22 -11.96
C ARG A 91 -1.57 2.77 -11.32
N LEU A 92 -2.49 3.28 -12.12
CA LEU A 92 -3.84 3.68 -11.73
C LEU A 92 -4.84 2.82 -12.49
N TYR A 93 -5.67 2.05 -11.80
CA TYR A 93 -6.57 1.10 -12.43
C TYR A 93 -7.81 0.84 -11.58
N VAL A 94 -8.72 0.02 -12.08
CA VAL A 94 -9.87 -0.48 -11.30
C VAL A 94 -9.55 -1.89 -10.84
N ASP A 95 -9.52 -2.10 -9.53
CA ASP A 95 -9.51 -3.44 -8.95
C ASP A 95 -10.90 -3.74 -8.37
N HIS A 96 -11.56 -4.80 -8.88
CA HIS A 96 -12.94 -5.18 -8.56
C HIS A 96 -13.92 -4.01 -8.72
N ALA A 97 -14.15 -3.21 -7.69
CA ALA A 97 -15.10 -2.10 -7.69
C ALA A 97 -14.49 -0.78 -7.21
N HIS A 98 -13.17 -0.72 -7.02
CA HIS A 98 -12.48 0.43 -6.44
C HIS A 98 -11.42 0.97 -7.40
N PRO A 99 -11.25 2.30 -7.49
CA PRO A 99 -10.07 2.85 -8.13
C PRO A 99 -8.87 2.55 -7.23
N GLU A 100 -7.81 2.00 -7.80
CA GLU A 100 -6.60 1.61 -7.10
C GLU A 100 -5.38 2.37 -7.64
N TYR A 101 -4.54 2.82 -6.71
CA TYR A 101 -3.24 3.37 -7.01
C TYR A 101 -2.15 2.49 -6.44
N SER A 102 -1.40 1.84 -7.33
CA SER A 102 -0.19 1.11 -6.98
C SER A 102 1.02 2.01 -7.18
N ALA A 103 1.67 2.38 -6.07
CA ALA A 103 2.81 3.28 -6.06
C ALA A 103 4.03 2.66 -6.76
N PRO A 104 4.94 3.48 -7.33
CA PRO A 104 6.19 2.97 -7.86
C PRO A 104 7.07 2.40 -6.76
N GLU A 105 7.98 1.52 -7.14
CA GLU A 105 8.96 0.92 -6.23
C GLU A 105 9.92 1.97 -5.69
N VAL A 106 10.18 1.92 -4.38
CA VAL A 106 11.11 2.79 -3.66
C VAL A 106 12.08 1.96 -2.82
N THR A 107 13.12 2.58 -2.25
CA THR A 107 14.16 1.89 -1.48
C THR A 107 14.16 2.20 0.01
N ASN A 108 13.30 3.10 0.46
CA ASN A 108 13.21 3.52 1.86
C ASN A 108 11.81 3.98 2.25
N ALA A 109 11.53 4.01 3.56
CA ALA A 109 10.21 4.31 4.09
C ALA A 109 9.73 5.75 3.84
N ARG A 110 10.66 6.74 3.80
CA ARG A 110 10.29 8.13 3.54
C ARG A 110 9.79 8.33 2.12
N ASP A 111 10.47 7.72 1.16
CA ASP A 111 10.04 7.75 -0.23
C ASP A 111 8.71 7.01 -0.40
N ALA A 112 8.48 5.88 0.30
CA ALA A 112 7.18 5.23 0.29
C ALA A 112 6.04 6.18 0.71
N VAL A 113 6.26 7.02 1.73
CA VAL A 113 5.30 8.06 2.13
C VAL A 113 5.06 9.08 1.02
N ILE A 114 6.12 9.55 0.34
CA ILE A 114 5.99 10.56 -0.73
C ILE A 114 5.08 10.05 -1.85
N TRP A 115 5.35 8.85 -2.39
CA TRP A 115 4.57 8.30 -3.52
C TRP A 115 3.20 7.78 -3.11
N ASP A 116 3.02 7.33 -1.85
CA ASP A 116 1.70 7.04 -1.28
C ASP A 116 0.83 8.30 -1.19
N LYS A 117 1.40 9.42 -0.72
CA LYS A 117 0.71 10.73 -0.69
C LYS A 117 0.48 11.31 -2.09
N ALA A 118 1.38 11.08 -3.04
CA ALA A 118 1.17 11.44 -4.44
C ALA A 118 -0.07 10.71 -5.02
N GLY A 119 -0.31 9.45 -4.63
CA GLY A 119 -1.52 8.72 -4.98
C GLY A 119 -2.80 9.40 -4.51
N GLU A 120 -2.83 9.99 -3.31
CA GLU A 120 -3.98 10.77 -2.85
C GLU A 120 -4.23 12.01 -3.74
N ARG A 121 -3.18 12.67 -4.25
CA ARG A 121 -3.31 13.82 -5.17
C ARG A 121 -3.79 13.38 -6.54
N VAL A 122 -3.29 12.25 -7.05
CA VAL A 122 -3.77 11.64 -8.28
C VAL A 122 -5.26 11.31 -8.17
N MET A 123 -5.70 10.73 -7.06
CA MET A 123 -7.11 10.38 -6.83
C MET A 123 -8.01 11.61 -6.70
N GLU A 124 -7.59 12.65 -5.98
CA GLU A 124 -8.35 13.92 -5.90
C GLU A 124 -8.49 14.55 -7.29
N GLU A 125 -7.41 14.63 -8.05
CA GLU A 125 -7.41 15.18 -9.41
C GLU A 125 -8.29 14.33 -10.35
N ALA A 126 -8.21 13.01 -10.27
CA ALA A 126 -9.03 12.09 -11.08
C ALA A 126 -10.53 12.29 -10.82
N ALA A 127 -10.93 12.44 -9.54
CA ALA A 127 -12.32 12.73 -9.17
C ALA A 127 -12.78 14.11 -9.69
N LEU A 128 -11.93 15.13 -9.62
CA LEU A 128 -12.23 16.46 -10.15
C LEU A 128 -12.40 16.44 -11.68
N LYS A 129 -11.52 15.74 -12.39
CA LYS A 129 -11.62 15.57 -13.85
C LYS A 129 -12.87 14.81 -14.25
N ALA A 130 -13.23 13.73 -13.53
CA ALA A 130 -14.46 13.00 -13.78
C ALA A 130 -15.70 13.89 -13.60
N ALA A 131 -15.74 14.71 -12.54
CA ALA A 131 -16.83 15.65 -12.28
C ALA A 131 -16.91 16.81 -13.30
N SER A 132 -15.83 17.09 -14.03
CA SER A 132 -15.82 18.13 -15.08
C SER A 132 -16.44 17.66 -16.41
N VAL A 133 -16.68 16.37 -16.57
CA VAL A 133 -17.33 15.80 -17.76
C VAL A 133 -18.83 16.12 -17.72
N PRO A 134 -19.42 16.72 -18.76
CA PRO A 134 -20.85 17.08 -18.76
C PRO A 134 -21.75 15.86 -18.48
N GLY A 135 -22.69 16.02 -17.55
CA GLY A 135 -23.64 14.97 -17.17
C GLY A 135 -23.09 13.92 -16.18
N GLN A 136 -21.85 14.03 -15.75
CA GLN A 136 -21.29 13.14 -14.74
C GLN A 136 -21.52 13.67 -13.30
N PRO A 137 -21.78 12.80 -12.33
CA PRO A 137 -21.96 13.21 -10.95
C PRO A 137 -20.62 13.63 -10.31
N GLN A 138 -20.70 14.37 -9.20
CA GLN A 138 -19.54 14.56 -8.34
C GLN A 138 -19.18 13.24 -7.66
N LEU A 139 -17.90 12.90 -7.66
CA LEU A 139 -17.39 11.70 -7.02
C LEU A 139 -16.59 12.06 -5.76
N GLN A 140 -16.71 11.24 -4.73
CA GLN A 140 -15.94 11.37 -3.49
C GLN A 140 -15.14 10.10 -3.27
N LEU A 141 -13.84 10.26 -3.03
CA LEU A 141 -12.90 9.17 -2.79
C LEU A 141 -12.41 9.21 -1.34
N TYR A 142 -12.27 8.02 -0.78
CA TYR A 142 -11.86 7.83 0.61
C TYR A 142 -10.72 6.82 0.69
N LYS A 143 -9.66 7.18 1.40
CA LYS A 143 -8.55 6.27 1.70
C LYS A 143 -8.86 5.52 2.99
N ASN A 144 -9.67 4.48 2.87
CA ASN A 144 -10.12 3.62 3.96
C ASN A 144 -10.26 2.17 3.47
N ASN A 145 -10.63 1.24 4.34
CA ASN A 145 -10.69 -0.19 3.98
C ASN A 145 -12.08 -0.81 4.13
N VAL A 146 -13.10 -0.05 4.46
CA VAL A 146 -14.45 -0.59 4.71
C VAL A 146 -15.52 0.34 4.16
N ASP A 147 -16.56 -0.24 3.58
CA ASP A 147 -17.71 0.48 3.05
C ASP A 147 -18.81 0.77 4.08
N GLY A 148 -18.65 0.23 5.31
CA GLY A 148 -19.66 0.30 6.37
C GLY A 148 -20.88 -0.60 6.13
N LYS A 149 -20.86 -1.47 5.10
CA LYS A 149 -21.93 -2.41 4.74
C LYS A 149 -21.47 -3.87 4.83
N GLY A 150 -20.27 -4.12 5.32
CA GLY A 150 -19.67 -5.44 5.50
C GLY A 150 -18.63 -5.82 4.45
N ALA A 151 -18.41 -5.02 3.40
CA ALA A 151 -17.31 -5.23 2.47
C ALA A 151 -16.02 -4.54 2.96
N SER A 152 -14.89 -5.21 2.70
CA SER A 152 -13.57 -4.67 2.96
C SER A 152 -12.71 -4.77 1.71
N TYR A 153 -11.97 -3.69 1.43
CA TYR A 153 -11.04 -3.56 0.31
C TYR A 153 -9.63 -3.23 0.80
N GLY A 154 -8.64 -3.40 -0.08
CA GLY A 154 -7.26 -3.55 0.32
C GLY A 154 -6.48 -2.26 0.48
N THR A 155 -5.47 -2.35 1.32
CA THR A 155 -4.25 -1.58 1.26
C THR A 155 -3.12 -2.56 1.44
N HIS A 156 -2.32 -2.72 0.39
CA HIS A 156 -1.30 -3.75 0.35
C HIS A 156 0.08 -3.10 0.45
N GLU A 157 0.98 -3.86 1.05
CA GLU A 157 2.39 -3.52 1.12
C GLU A 157 3.17 -4.61 0.39
N ASN A 158 4.16 -4.22 -0.40
CA ASN A 158 5.00 -5.15 -1.11
C ASN A 158 6.45 -4.96 -0.70
N TYR A 159 7.12 -6.06 -0.39
CA TYR A 159 8.53 -6.07 -0.01
C TYR A 159 9.27 -7.13 -0.80
N LEU A 160 10.36 -6.75 -1.44
CA LEU A 160 11.24 -7.71 -2.09
C LEU A 160 12.14 -8.37 -1.05
N CYS A 161 12.13 -9.70 -1.01
CA CYS A 161 12.90 -10.52 -0.08
C CYS A 161 13.85 -11.43 -0.87
N ALA A 162 14.96 -11.82 -0.25
CA ALA A 162 15.86 -12.80 -0.83
C ALA A 162 15.15 -14.17 -0.95
N ARG A 163 15.25 -14.81 -2.12
CA ARG A 163 14.65 -16.14 -2.37
C ARG A 163 15.23 -17.21 -1.45
N SER A 164 16.47 -17.04 -1.02
CA SER A 164 17.14 -17.95 -0.09
C SER A 164 16.58 -17.95 1.32
N THR A 165 15.80 -16.90 1.71
CA THR A 165 15.14 -16.84 3.01
C THR A 165 13.99 -17.83 3.06
N PRO A 166 13.99 -18.82 3.98
CA PRO A 166 12.88 -19.76 4.09
C PRO A 166 11.56 -19.06 4.38
N PHE A 167 10.51 -19.37 3.62
CA PHE A 167 9.20 -18.74 3.82
C PHE A 167 8.63 -19.03 5.21
N THR A 168 8.94 -20.18 5.79
CA THR A 168 8.59 -20.53 7.18
C THR A 168 9.23 -19.60 8.21
N ALA A 169 10.44 -19.09 7.95
CA ALA A 169 11.07 -18.07 8.81
C ALA A 169 10.35 -16.72 8.70
N ILE A 170 9.89 -16.36 7.49
CA ILE A 170 9.06 -15.17 7.26
C ILE A 170 7.74 -15.28 8.04
N ILE A 171 7.04 -16.42 7.95
CA ILE A 171 5.80 -16.67 8.71
C ILE A 171 6.08 -16.52 10.21
N ALA A 172 7.07 -17.23 10.73
CA ALA A 172 7.38 -17.24 12.17
C ALA A 172 7.75 -15.85 12.72
N GLY A 173 8.54 -15.09 11.93
CA GLY A 173 8.99 -13.76 12.34
C GLY A 173 7.93 -12.68 12.18
N LEU A 174 7.09 -12.76 11.15
CA LEU A 174 6.13 -11.68 10.86
C LEU A 174 4.76 -11.89 11.48
N THR A 175 4.31 -13.11 11.80
CA THR A 175 2.97 -13.31 12.39
C THR A 175 2.78 -12.52 13.68
N PRO A 176 3.63 -12.63 14.72
CA PRO A 176 3.45 -11.84 15.95
C PRO A 176 3.64 -10.33 15.70
N PHE A 177 4.53 -9.97 14.78
CA PHE A 177 4.78 -8.58 14.41
C PHE A 177 3.54 -7.96 13.77
N PHE A 178 2.95 -8.57 12.75
CA PHE A 178 1.77 -8.04 12.07
C PHE A 178 0.54 -7.98 12.97
N VAL A 179 0.36 -8.98 13.84
CA VAL A 179 -0.72 -9.00 14.84
C VAL A 179 -0.63 -7.80 15.77
N SER A 180 0.56 -7.46 16.26
CA SER A 180 0.77 -6.40 17.25
C SER A 180 0.97 -5.01 16.65
N ARG A 181 1.51 -4.85 15.42
CA ARG A 181 1.84 -3.53 14.85
C ARG A 181 0.64 -2.62 14.60
N GLN A 182 -0.60 -3.15 14.64
CA GLN A 182 -1.82 -2.34 14.50
C GLN A 182 -1.94 -1.24 15.58
N VAL A 183 -1.27 -1.37 16.72
CA VAL A 183 -1.19 -0.29 17.73
C VAL A 183 -0.49 0.96 17.19
N VAL A 184 0.37 0.80 16.16
CA VAL A 184 1.07 1.89 15.47
C VAL A 184 0.41 2.22 14.14
N THR A 185 -0.06 1.21 13.41
CA THR A 185 -0.47 1.33 12.01
C THR A 185 -1.98 1.28 11.78
N GLY A 186 -2.77 1.04 12.83
CA GLY A 186 -4.23 1.05 12.73
C GLY A 186 -4.76 2.42 12.32
N SER A 187 -5.77 2.46 11.46
CA SER A 187 -6.37 3.71 11.00
C SER A 187 -7.66 4.09 11.75
N GLY A 188 -8.08 3.24 12.70
CA GLY A 188 -9.26 3.48 13.53
C GLY A 188 -10.58 3.27 12.79
N ARG A 189 -11.59 2.76 13.50
CA ARG A 189 -12.92 2.52 12.94
C ARG A 189 -14.00 2.68 14.01
N VAL A 190 -15.13 3.31 13.64
CA VAL A 190 -16.37 3.32 14.44
C VAL A 190 -17.16 2.03 14.19
N GLY A 191 -17.49 1.33 15.26
CA GLY A 191 -18.14 0.01 15.24
C GLY A 191 -17.10 -1.11 15.33
N ILE A 192 -17.49 -2.18 16.01
CA ILE A 192 -16.69 -3.40 16.25
C ILE A 192 -17.36 -4.55 15.50
N GLY A 193 -16.54 -5.45 14.94
CA GLY A 193 -16.99 -6.54 14.08
C GLY A 193 -17.09 -6.16 12.60
N GLN A 194 -17.21 -7.15 11.71
CA GLN A 194 -17.18 -6.93 10.24
C GLN A 194 -18.26 -5.95 9.77
N GLN A 195 -19.48 -6.06 10.30
CA GLN A 195 -20.62 -5.20 9.95
C GLN A 195 -20.89 -4.09 10.98
N SER A 196 -19.93 -3.83 11.90
CA SER A 196 -20.13 -2.91 13.02
C SER A 196 -21.31 -3.32 13.93
N GLU A 197 -21.39 -4.61 14.25
CA GLU A 197 -22.46 -5.23 15.03
C GLU A 197 -22.52 -4.65 16.46
N GLU A 198 -21.36 -4.33 17.00
CA GLU A 198 -21.26 -3.74 18.32
C GLU A 198 -20.89 -2.25 18.23
N ALA A 199 -21.49 -1.44 19.11
CA ALA A 199 -21.19 -0.03 19.22
C ALA A 199 -19.85 0.19 19.96
N GLY A 200 -18.89 0.84 19.32
CA GLY A 200 -17.57 1.05 19.91
C GLY A 200 -16.59 1.70 18.94
N PHE A 201 -15.33 1.63 19.28
CA PHE A 201 -14.21 2.04 18.44
C PHE A 201 -13.13 0.95 18.48
N GLN A 202 -12.50 0.67 17.36
CA GLN A 202 -11.41 -0.28 17.24
C GLN A 202 -10.20 0.31 16.52
N LEU A 203 -9.01 -0.29 16.72
CA LEU A 203 -7.75 0.21 16.22
C LEU A 203 -7.62 0.05 14.71
N SER A 204 -7.99 -1.12 14.17
CA SER A 204 -7.79 -1.48 12.77
C SER A 204 -9.12 -1.63 12.04
N GLN A 205 -9.15 -1.21 10.78
CA GLN A 205 -10.29 -1.43 9.89
C GLN A 205 -10.30 -2.84 9.30
N ARG A 206 -9.13 -3.48 9.19
CA ARG A 206 -8.93 -4.78 8.54
C ARG A 206 -8.99 -5.98 9.49
N ALA A 207 -8.77 -5.75 10.81
CA ALA A 207 -8.58 -6.83 11.78
C ALA A 207 -9.70 -7.90 11.73
N ASP A 208 -10.97 -7.50 11.73
CA ASP A 208 -12.11 -8.43 11.77
C ASP A 208 -12.31 -9.24 10.49
N TYR A 209 -11.61 -8.88 9.41
CA TYR A 209 -11.64 -9.58 8.13
C TYR A 209 -10.46 -10.57 7.96
N ILE A 210 -9.62 -10.71 8.98
CA ILE A 210 -8.54 -11.71 9.02
C ILE A 210 -9.09 -12.98 9.64
N GLU A 211 -9.08 -14.07 8.87
CA GLU A 211 -9.77 -15.33 9.23
C GLU A 211 -8.80 -16.50 9.40
N VAL A 212 -7.60 -16.44 8.81
CA VAL A 212 -6.60 -17.51 8.88
C VAL A 212 -5.21 -16.95 9.17
N GLU A 213 -4.31 -17.79 9.68
CA GLU A 213 -2.93 -17.37 9.93
C GLU A 213 -2.16 -17.18 8.61
N VAL A 214 -2.27 -18.14 7.69
CA VAL A 214 -1.53 -18.18 6.42
C VAL A 214 -2.47 -18.58 5.30
N GLY A 215 -2.54 -17.80 4.23
CA GLY A 215 -3.41 -18.08 3.10
C GLY A 215 -3.04 -17.34 1.82
N LEU A 216 -3.48 -17.85 0.67
CA LEU A 216 -3.26 -17.25 -0.66
C LEU A 216 -4.33 -16.20 -0.98
N GLU A 217 -5.55 -16.41 -0.50
CA GLU A 217 -6.71 -15.59 -0.82
C GLU A 217 -6.58 -14.15 -0.30
N THR A 218 -7.05 -13.19 -1.08
CA THR A 218 -7.05 -11.76 -0.74
C THR A 218 -8.45 -11.21 -0.46
N THR A 219 -9.49 -11.89 -0.94
CA THR A 219 -10.90 -11.46 -0.81
C THR A 219 -11.65 -12.21 0.28
N LEU A 220 -11.46 -13.53 0.38
CA LEU A 220 -12.07 -14.41 1.38
C LEU A 220 -10.96 -15.12 2.15
N LYS A 221 -11.24 -15.55 3.40
CA LYS A 221 -10.27 -16.28 4.24
C LYS A 221 -8.89 -15.60 4.26
N ARG A 222 -8.90 -14.29 4.43
CA ARG A 222 -7.68 -13.47 4.43
C ARG A 222 -6.72 -13.91 5.52
N GLY A 223 -5.45 -14.11 5.15
CA GLY A 223 -4.38 -14.50 6.06
C GLY A 223 -3.69 -13.31 6.72
N ILE A 224 -3.15 -13.53 7.94
CA ILE A 224 -2.16 -12.63 8.53
C ILE A 224 -0.93 -12.56 7.60
N ILE A 225 -0.51 -13.72 7.11
CA ILE A 225 0.55 -13.86 6.10
C ILE A 225 -0.08 -14.31 4.79
N ASN A 226 0.04 -13.48 3.76
CA ASN A 226 -0.35 -13.87 2.40
C ASN A 226 0.78 -14.65 1.72
N THR A 227 0.43 -15.71 1.01
CA THR A 227 1.37 -16.63 0.38
C THR A 227 1.58 -16.41 -1.12
N ARG A 228 0.98 -15.37 -1.73
CA ARG A 228 1.20 -15.04 -3.14
C ARG A 228 2.70 -14.86 -3.39
N ASP A 229 3.25 -15.58 -4.37
CA ASP A 229 4.67 -15.55 -4.72
C ASP A 229 4.85 -15.16 -6.19
N GLU A 230 4.66 -13.90 -6.45
CA GLU A 230 4.78 -13.27 -7.76
C GLU A 230 5.77 -12.09 -7.62
N PRO A 231 7.07 -12.32 -7.89
CA PRO A 231 8.11 -11.35 -7.52
C PRO A 231 8.14 -10.12 -8.40
N HIS A 232 7.61 -10.16 -9.62
CA HIS A 232 7.80 -9.12 -10.64
C HIS A 232 9.28 -8.71 -10.76
N ALA A 233 10.17 -9.69 -10.64
CA ALA A 233 11.62 -9.56 -10.63
C ALA A 233 12.22 -10.94 -10.95
N ASP A 234 13.55 -11.06 -10.95
CA ASP A 234 14.24 -12.35 -11.11
C ASP A 234 13.80 -13.33 -10.00
N ALA A 235 12.96 -14.31 -10.36
CA ALA A 235 12.34 -15.25 -9.44
C ALA A 235 13.35 -16.21 -8.77
N ASP A 236 14.52 -16.40 -9.35
CA ASP A 236 15.57 -17.23 -8.75
C ASP A 236 16.29 -16.51 -7.61
N LYS A 237 16.28 -15.17 -7.63
CA LYS A 237 16.92 -14.33 -6.63
C LYS A 237 15.94 -13.79 -5.58
N TYR A 238 14.71 -13.50 -5.99
CA TYR A 238 13.78 -12.70 -5.20
C TYR A 238 12.44 -13.39 -5.01
N ARG A 239 11.81 -13.03 -3.89
CA ARG A 239 10.41 -13.26 -3.57
C ARG A 239 9.76 -11.91 -3.25
N ARG A 240 8.55 -11.67 -3.70
CA ARG A 240 7.72 -10.56 -3.23
C ARG A 240 6.87 -11.03 -2.05
N LEU A 241 7.09 -10.44 -0.88
CA LEU A 241 6.14 -10.56 0.21
C LEU A 241 5.00 -9.58 -0.03
N HIS A 242 3.80 -10.12 -0.23
CA HIS A 242 2.56 -9.37 -0.41
C HIS A 242 1.81 -9.33 0.93
N VAL A 243 1.67 -8.15 1.53
CA VAL A 243 1.07 -7.95 2.87
C VAL A 243 -0.30 -7.32 2.70
N ILE A 244 -1.35 -7.99 3.18
CA ILE A 244 -2.75 -7.59 3.01
C ILE A 244 -3.45 -7.17 4.31
N ILE A 245 -2.80 -7.36 5.46
CA ILE A 245 -3.39 -7.09 6.79
C ILE A 245 -3.38 -5.61 7.17
N GLY A 246 -2.57 -4.77 6.50
CA GLY A 246 -2.42 -3.36 6.85
C GLY A 246 -3.66 -2.52 6.55
N ASP A 247 -3.87 -1.47 7.35
CA ASP A 247 -4.89 -0.46 7.11
C ASP A 247 -4.44 0.62 6.12
N ALA A 248 -5.39 1.29 5.48
CA ALA A 248 -5.18 2.53 4.73
C ALA A 248 -4.90 3.68 5.69
N ASN A 249 -3.74 4.29 5.58
CA ASN A 249 -3.30 5.36 6.47
C ASN A 249 -3.35 6.73 5.77
N MET A 250 -3.99 7.70 6.40
CA MET A 250 -3.89 9.11 6.04
C MET A 250 -2.61 9.73 6.62
N SER A 251 -2.23 9.31 7.84
CA SER A 251 -1.04 9.79 8.53
C SER A 251 0.25 9.34 7.85
N GLU A 252 1.13 10.30 7.57
CA GLU A 252 2.47 10.07 7.04
C GLU A 252 3.33 9.23 8.03
N TYR A 253 3.19 9.46 9.34
CA TYR A 253 3.88 8.68 10.36
C TYR A 253 3.40 7.24 10.44
N SER A 254 2.09 6.99 10.33
CA SER A 254 1.55 5.63 10.30
C SER A 254 2.06 4.86 9.07
N THR A 255 2.05 5.49 7.87
CA THR A 255 2.60 4.88 6.65
C THR A 255 4.11 4.66 6.78
N TYR A 256 4.86 5.65 7.27
CA TYR A 256 6.30 5.57 7.46
C TYR A 256 6.71 4.41 8.38
N LEU A 257 6.05 4.30 9.54
CA LEU A 257 6.30 3.22 10.50
C LEU A 257 5.82 1.88 9.97
N LYS A 258 4.68 1.82 9.26
CA LYS A 258 4.18 0.60 8.64
C LYS A 258 5.21 -0.04 7.73
N VAL A 259 5.72 0.71 6.77
CA VAL A 259 6.68 0.18 5.79
C VAL A 259 8.09 0.07 6.36
N GLY A 260 8.52 1.04 7.17
CA GLY A 260 9.88 1.07 7.71
C GLY A 260 10.14 0.00 8.75
N THR A 261 9.23 -0.20 9.70
CA THR A 261 9.41 -1.25 10.74
C THR A 261 9.30 -2.65 10.14
N THR A 262 8.44 -2.85 9.13
CA THR A 262 8.37 -4.13 8.41
C THR A 262 9.67 -4.43 7.67
N ALA A 263 10.27 -3.42 7.01
CA ALA A 263 11.56 -3.59 6.35
C ALA A 263 12.67 -3.97 7.35
N LEU A 264 12.71 -3.32 8.53
CA LEU A 264 13.66 -3.68 9.59
C LEU A 264 13.48 -5.11 10.09
N VAL A 265 12.23 -5.54 10.35
CA VAL A 265 11.95 -6.91 10.81
C VAL A 265 12.31 -7.94 9.74
N LEU A 266 12.07 -7.64 8.46
CA LEU A 266 12.52 -8.50 7.36
C LEU A 266 14.04 -8.60 7.28
N ASP A 267 14.78 -7.52 7.53
CA ASP A 267 16.26 -7.57 7.60
C ASP A 267 16.75 -8.47 8.75
N LEU A 268 16.04 -8.47 9.89
CA LEU A 268 16.32 -9.39 10.99
C LEU A 268 16.12 -10.86 10.59
N ILE A 269 14.99 -11.14 9.93
CA ILE A 269 14.66 -12.52 9.46
C ILE A 269 15.69 -13.00 8.43
N GLU A 270 16.04 -12.16 7.47
CA GLU A 270 17.05 -12.47 6.44
C GLU A 270 18.46 -12.63 7.04
N SER A 271 18.73 -11.98 8.19
CA SER A 271 19.96 -12.18 8.97
C SER A 271 19.94 -13.45 9.82
N GLY A 272 18.90 -14.27 9.75
CA GLY A 272 18.75 -15.53 10.48
C GLY A 272 18.31 -15.40 11.93
N ILE A 273 17.84 -14.20 12.35
CA ILE A 273 17.29 -14.00 13.70
C ILE A 273 15.94 -14.72 13.79
N ARG A 274 15.73 -15.43 14.91
CA ARG A 274 14.53 -16.21 15.19
C ARG A 274 13.67 -15.52 16.24
N PHE A 275 12.35 -15.71 16.13
CA PHE A 275 11.34 -15.08 16.99
C PHE A 275 10.47 -16.13 17.73
N ASP A 276 11.01 -17.31 17.98
CA ASP A 276 10.28 -18.44 18.58
C ASP A 276 9.67 -18.09 19.95
N ASP A 277 10.35 -17.24 20.73
CA ASP A 277 9.87 -16.78 22.04
C ASP A 277 8.66 -15.84 21.97
N LEU A 278 8.39 -15.24 20.79
CA LEU A 278 7.28 -14.34 20.54
C LEU A 278 6.11 -15.01 19.82
N LYS A 279 6.21 -16.31 19.53
CA LYS A 279 5.16 -17.06 18.83
C LYS A 279 3.85 -16.99 19.59
N LEU A 280 2.78 -16.55 18.90
CA LEU A 280 1.42 -16.49 19.43
C LEU A 280 0.78 -17.89 19.46
N ASP A 281 -0.08 -18.15 20.44
CA ASP A 281 -0.87 -19.38 20.55
C ASP A 281 -2.03 -19.37 19.54
N GLU A 282 -2.84 -18.28 19.55
CA GLU A 282 -3.99 -18.09 18.68
C GLU A 282 -3.88 -16.76 17.91
N PRO A 283 -3.06 -16.68 16.82
CA PRO A 283 -2.73 -15.41 16.16
C PRO A 283 -3.96 -14.66 15.61
N VAL A 284 -4.92 -15.36 15.00
CA VAL A 284 -6.14 -14.75 14.42
C VAL A 284 -6.99 -14.13 15.52
N ARG A 285 -7.20 -14.86 16.62
CA ARG A 285 -7.93 -14.32 17.77
C ARG A 285 -7.22 -13.11 18.37
N ALA A 286 -5.90 -13.14 18.44
CA ALA A 286 -5.08 -12.05 18.95
C ALA A 286 -5.22 -10.77 18.10
N VAL A 287 -5.30 -10.89 16.75
CA VAL A 287 -5.59 -9.74 15.88
C VAL A 287 -6.86 -9.01 16.30
N HIS A 288 -7.97 -9.76 16.44
CA HIS A 288 -9.26 -9.19 16.82
C HIS A 288 -9.23 -8.59 18.24
N GLN A 289 -8.68 -9.34 19.20
CA GLN A 289 -8.62 -8.93 20.60
C GLN A 289 -7.83 -7.62 20.79
N ILE A 290 -6.69 -7.48 20.09
CA ILE A 290 -5.88 -6.26 20.14
C ILE A 290 -6.63 -5.10 19.46
N SER A 291 -7.26 -5.35 18.30
CA SER A 291 -7.99 -4.31 17.57
C SER A 291 -9.13 -3.71 18.40
N HIS A 292 -9.83 -4.54 19.15
CA HIS A 292 -11.01 -4.13 19.94
C HIS A 292 -10.66 -3.41 21.24
N ASP A 293 -9.37 -3.28 21.58
CA ASP A 293 -8.94 -2.60 22.81
C ASP A 293 -8.11 -1.34 22.55
N PRO A 294 -8.74 -0.16 22.43
CA PRO A 294 -8.03 1.10 22.27
C PRO A 294 -7.26 1.55 23.53
N THR A 295 -7.37 0.81 24.65
CA THR A 295 -6.57 1.07 25.86
C THR A 295 -5.18 0.43 25.80
N LEU A 296 -4.90 -0.44 24.81
CA LEU A 296 -3.66 -1.19 24.57
C LEU A 296 -3.26 -2.13 25.72
N LYS A 297 -4.22 -2.55 26.57
CA LYS A 297 -3.99 -3.41 27.74
C LYS A 297 -4.38 -4.87 27.51
N ALA A 298 -5.04 -5.17 26.40
CA ALA A 298 -5.41 -6.53 26.05
C ALA A 298 -4.18 -7.43 26.00
N GLN A 299 -4.24 -8.55 26.71
CA GLN A 299 -3.15 -9.53 26.79
C GLN A 299 -3.46 -10.72 25.89
N VAL A 300 -2.52 -11.09 25.03
CA VAL A 300 -2.57 -12.26 24.17
C VAL A 300 -1.61 -13.33 24.67
N ALA A 301 -1.98 -14.61 24.48
CA ALA A 301 -1.17 -15.73 24.92
C ALA A 301 -0.08 -16.04 23.89
N LEU A 302 1.15 -16.27 24.37
CA LEU A 302 2.24 -16.83 23.61
C LEU A 302 2.25 -18.36 23.75
N ALA A 303 2.79 -19.06 22.76
CA ALA A 303 2.90 -20.52 22.74
C ALA A 303 3.70 -21.08 23.93
N ASN A 304 4.55 -20.28 24.56
CA ASN A 304 5.30 -20.64 25.77
C ASN A 304 4.54 -20.38 27.08
N GLY A 305 3.25 -20.03 27.03
CA GLY A 305 2.37 -19.78 28.15
C GLY A 305 2.47 -18.37 28.77
N LYS A 306 3.39 -17.52 28.31
CA LYS A 306 3.44 -16.11 28.73
C LYS A 306 2.29 -15.33 28.11
N LYS A 307 1.95 -14.19 28.71
CA LYS A 307 0.97 -13.24 28.18
C LYS A 307 1.61 -11.88 27.97
N TYR A 308 1.43 -11.34 26.77
CA TYR A 308 1.98 -10.05 26.37
C TYR A 308 0.85 -9.15 25.87
N THR A 309 1.00 -7.85 26.07
CA THR A 309 0.23 -6.86 25.34
C THR A 309 0.82 -6.68 23.94
N ALA A 310 0.10 -6.02 23.05
CA ALA A 310 0.64 -5.67 21.73
C ALA A 310 1.86 -4.73 21.85
N LEU A 311 1.89 -3.86 22.86
CA LEU A 311 3.05 -2.99 23.12
C LEU A 311 4.26 -3.82 23.58
N ASP A 312 4.09 -4.81 24.46
CA ASP A 312 5.20 -5.69 24.89
C ASP A 312 5.82 -6.40 23.66
N LEU A 313 4.99 -6.89 22.73
CA LEU A 313 5.47 -7.49 21.49
C LEU A 313 6.25 -6.47 20.64
N GLN A 314 5.71 -5.28 20.43
CA GLN A 314 6.36 -4.25 19.63
C GLN A 314 7.68 -3.77 20.26
N PHE A 315 7.76 -3.64 21.60
CA PHE A 315 9.00 -3.34 22.30
C PHE A 315 10.03 -4.46 22.14
N ALA A 316 9.61 -5.72 22.20
CA ALA A 316 10.52 -6.85 21.97
C ALA A 316 11.12 -6.82 20.56
N TYR A 317 10.32 -6.54 19.52
CA TYR A 317 10.84 -6.38 18.15
C TYR A 317 11.78 -5.17 18.03
N HIS A 318 11.42 -4.03 18.63
CA HIS A 318 12.24 -2.83 18.63
C HIS A 318 13.61 -3.08 19.28
N GLU A 319 13.65 -3.75 20.42
CA GLU A 319 14.88 -4.10 21.14
C GLU A 319 15.78 -5.01 20.27
N ILE A 320 15.22 -6.08 19.67
CA ILE A 320 15.95 -6.97 18.78
C ILE A 320 16.51 -6.19 17.57
N ALA A 321 15.71 -5.28 17.00
CA ALA A 321 16.15 -4.45 15.89
C ALA A 321 17.27 -3.50 16.30
N SER A 322 17.18 -2.86 17.49
CA SER A 322 18.21 -1.98 18.02
C SER A 322 19.54 -2.69 18.17
N GLN A 323 19.54 -3.85 18.86
CA GLN A 323 20.74 -4.66 19.08
C GLN A 323 21.36 -5.13 17.76
N ASN A 324 20.53 -5.52 16.77
CA ASN A 324 21.05 -5.94 15.47
C ASN A 324 21.70 -4.77 14.71
N LEU A 325 21.07 -3.59 14.69
CA LEU A 325 21.61 -2.42 14.00
C LEU A 325 22.90 -1.90 14.66
N GLU A 326 23.03 -1.98 15.97
CA GLU A 326 24.27 -1.68 16.67
C GLU A 326 25.41 -2.65 16.28
N ARG A 327 25.09 -3.94 16.14
CA ARG A 327 26.05 -4.98 15.78
C ARG A 327 26.49 -4.94 14.32
N THR A 328 25.58 -4.69 13.39
CA THR A 328 25.83 -4.78 11.95
C THR A 328 26.18 -3.45 11.29
N GLY A 329 25.94 -2.35 11.98
CA GLY A 329 25.92 -1.01 11.41
C GLY A 329 24.61 -0.77 10.63
N ALA A 330 24.10 0.45 10.72
CA ALA A 330 22.87 0.84 10.05
C ALA A 330 23.07 2.07 9.18
N ASP A 331 22.39 2.12 8.04
CA ASP A 331 22.23 3.35 7.29
C ASP A 331 21.34 4.35 8.05
N GLN A 332 21.38 5.61 7.62
CA GLN A 332 20.68 6.70 8.31
C GLN A 332 19.16 6.51 8.29
N ALA A 333 18.60 5.97 7.19
CA ALA A 333 17.16 5.74 7.07
C ALA A 333 16.67 4.69 8.08
N SER A 334 17.40 3.59 8.23
CA SER A 334 17.10 2.54 9.22
C SER A 334 17.20 3.06 10.67
N LYS A 335 18.21 3.89 10.97
CA LYS A 335 18.34 4.53 12.29
C LYS A 335 17.17 5.45 12.60
N GLU A 336 16.72 6.21 11.63
CA GLU A 336 15.59 7.13 11.81
C GLU A 336 14.27 6.38 12.00
N VAL A 337 14.01 5.30 11.25
CA VAL A 337 12.85 4.44 11.48
C VAL A 337 12.86 3.87 12.90
N LEU A 338 14.00 3.33 13.34
CA LEU A 338 14.14 2.77 14.69
C LEU A 338 13.88 3.82 15.77
N ARG A 339 14.46 5.01 15.62
CA ARG A 339 14.27 6.13 16.57
C ARG A 339 12.80 6.55 16.67
N VAL A 340 12.14 6.79 15.52
CA VAL A 340 10.73 7.21 15.49
C VAL A 340 9.82 6.11 16.04
N TRP A 341 10.14 4.85 15.76
CA TRP A 341 9.39 3.70 16.29
C TRP A 341 9.45 3.66 17.80
N GLY A 342 10.65 3.76 18.41
CA GLY A 342 10.82 3.80 19.87
C GLY A 342 10.08 4.97 20.51
N GLU A 343 10.20 6.18 19.96
CA GLU A 343 9.49 7.37 20.47
C GLU A 343 7.97 7.21 20.46
N VAL A 344 7.43 6.59 19.42
CA VAL A 344 5.99 6.32 19.31
C VAL A 344 5.55 5.24 20.30
N LEU A 345 6.33 4.16 20.47
CA LEU A 345 6.02 3.12 21.44
C LEU A 345 6.03 3.66 22.88
N ASP A 346 7.03 4.47 23.23
CA ASP A 346 7.12 5.13 24.55
C ASP A 346 5.92 6.05 24.80
N ALA A 347 5.50 6.81 23.80
CA ALA A 347 4.34 7.68 23.90
C ALA A 347 3.04 6.88 24.06
N LEU A 348 2.83 5.83 23.25
CA LEU A 348 1.68 4.94 23.34
C LEU A 348 1.58 4.23 24.72
N ALA A 349 2.72 3.87 25.29
CA ALA A 349 2.78 3.22 26.60
C ALA A 349 2.39 4.16 27.77
N ARG A 350 2.66 5.46 27.63
CA ARG A 350 2.24 6.47 28.62
C ARG A 350 0.75 6.83 28.47
N ASP A 351 0.40 7.33 27.30
CA ASP A 351 -0.97 7.68 26.92
C ASP A 351 -1.10 7.64 25.39
N PRO A 352 -1.93 6.77 24.81
CA PRO A 352 -2.15 6.74 23.38
C PRO A 352 -2.50 8.10 22.77
N GLN A 353 -3.12 9.00 23.53
CA GLN A 353 -3.47 10.33 23.07
C GLN A 353 -2.26 11.26 22.84
N GLU A 354 -1.10 10.95 23.39
CA GLU A 354 0.16 11.67 23.05
C GLU A 354 0.56 11.47 21.57
N CYS A 355 0.06 10.39 20.94
CA CYS A 355 0.31 10.09 19.52
C CYS A 355 -0.76 10.63 18.57
N ALA A 356 -1.77 11.36 19.04
CA ALA A 356 -2.85 11.88 18.20
C ALA A 356 -2.42 13.01 17.25
N ASP A 357 -1.18 13.48 17.35
CA ASP A 357 -0.55 14.40 16.39
C ASP A 357 0.25 13.68 15.30
N ARG A 358 0.32 12.34 15.31
CA ARG A 358 1.17 11.52 14.44
C ARG A 358 0.48 10.28 13.89
N LEU A 359 -0.36 9.58 14.65
CA LEU A 359 -0.99 8.33 14.26
C LEU A 359 -2.48 8.51 13.96
N ASP A 360 -2.99 7.72 13.02
CA ASP A 360 -4.38 7.83 12.57
C ASP A 360 -5.40 7.48 13.66
N TRP A 361 -5.31 6.29 14.29
CA TRP A 361 -6.34 5.87 15.21
C TRP A 361 -6.45 6.76 16.46
N PRO A 362 -5.36 7.25 17.10
CA PRO A 362 -5.48 8.17 18.23
C PRO A 362 -6.03 9.54 17.82
N ALA A 363 -5.64 10.04 16.63
CA ALA A 363 -6.17 11.29 16.08
C ALA A 363 -7.66 11.19 15.81
N LYS A 364 -8.09 10.09 15.17
CA LYS A 364 -9.50 9.82 14.88
C LYS A 364 -10.31 9.65 16.15
N LEU A 365 -9.80 8.89 17.13
CA LEU A 365 -10.45 8.70 18.41
C LEU A 365 -10.65 10.04 19.15
N ARG A 366 -9.61 10.88 19.22
CA ARG A 366 -9.70 12.24 19.80
C ARG A 366 -10.78 13.07 19.12
N LEU A 367 -10.83 13.03 17.80
CA LEU A 367 -11.83 13.76 17.02
C LEU A 367 -13.26 13.27 17.34
N LEU A 368 -13.46 11.96 17.33
CA LEU A 368 -14.75 11.31 17.61
C LEU A 368 -15.22 11.58 19.04
N GLU A 369 -14.33 11.49 20.03
CA GLU A 369 -14.66 11.82 21.43
C GLU A 369 -15.05 13.29 21.58
N GLY A 370 -14.40 14.20 20.86
CA GLY A 370 -14.80 15.61 20.83
C GLY A 370 -16.24 15.80 20.31
N TYR A 371 -16.65 15.07 19.26
CA TYR A 371 -18.02 15.08 18.78
C TYR A 371 -18.99 14.42 19.78
N ARG A 372 -18.60 13.28 20.37
CA ARG A 372 -19.43 12.59 21.38
C ARG A 372 -19.74 13.46 22.57
N GLN A 373 -18.75 14.10 23.14
CA GLN A 373 -18.90 14.98 24.32
C GLN A 373 -19.74 16.22 23.99
N ARG A 374 -19.43 16.88 22.87
CA ARG A 374 -20.12 18.10 22.47
C ARG A 374 -21.63 17.88 22.21
N ASP A 375 -21.96 16.79 21.53
CA ASP A 375 -23.32 16.53 21.03
C ASP A 375 -24.04 15.42 21.82
N ASN A 376 -23.46 14.95 22.92
CA ASN A 376 -23.96 13.85 23.79
C ASN A 376 -24.33 12.59 22.98
N LEU A 377 -23.41 12.09 22.13
CA LEU A 377 -23.65 10.98 21.22
C LEU A 377 -23.18 9.65 21.82
N ALA A 378 -23.98 8.58 21.64
CA ALA A 378 -23.53 7.21 21.84
C ALA A 378 -22.64 6.73 20.68
N TRP A 379 -21.76 5.73 20.88
CA TRP A 379 -20.88 5.19 19.84
C TRP A 379 -21.63 4.69 18.60
N GLY A 380 -22.85 4.23 18.72
CA GLY A 380 -23.68 3.79 17.58
C GLY A 380 -24.31 4.91 16.76
N ALA A 381 -24.09 6.19 17.11
CA ALA A 381 -24.71 7.31 16.41
C ALA A 381 -24.24 7.44 14.95
N PRO A 382 -25.13 7.58 13.95
CA PRO A 382 -24.76 7.68 12.53
C PRO A 382 -23.78 8.82 12.23
N ARG A 383 -23.84 9.91 13.00
CA ARG A 383 -22.92 11.04 12.86
C ARG A 383 -21.47 10.67 13.09
N LEU A 384 -21.18 9.75 14.04
CA LEU A 384 -19.80 9.31 14.29
C LEU A 384 -19.25 8.50 13.11
N ARG A 385 -20.08 7.65 12.48
CA ARG A 385 -19.70 6.93 11.25
C ARG A 385 -19.41 7.88 10.11
N LEU A 386 -20.16 8.97 9.98
CA LEU A 386 -19.91 10.00 8.98
C LEU A 386 -18.58 10.74 9.26
N VAL A 387 -18.28 11.05 10.52
CA VAL A 387 -17.01 11.68 10.92
C VAL A 387 -15.83 10.73 10.64
N ASP A 388 -15.97 9.44 10.92
CA ASP A 388 -14.98 8.40 10.60
C ASP A 388 -14.70 8.36 9.10
N LEU A 389 -15.72 8.28 8.26
CA LEU A 389 -15.58 8.29 6.81
C LEU A 389 -14.93 9.59 6.31
N GLN A 390 -15.35 10.75 6.81
CA GLN A 390 -14.81 12.05 6.41
C GLN A 390 -13.35 12.27 6.85
N TYR A 391 -12.87 11.52 7.85
CA TYR A 391 -11.45 11.52 8.20
C TYR A 391 -10.60 11.05 7.02
N SER A 392 -11.08 10.08 6.28
CA SER A 392 -10.40 9.42 5.16
C SER A 392 -10.67 10.08 3.78
N ASP A 393 -11.42 11.16 3.72
CA ASP A 393 -11.70 11.91 2.48
C ASP A 393 -10.40 12.51 1.94
N VAL A 394 -10.02 12.14 0.72
CA VAL A 394 -8.74 12.56 0.11
C VAL A 394 -8.68 14.04 -0.24
N ARG A 395 -9.83 14.72 -0.35
CA ARG A 395 -9.88 16.13 -0.73
C ARG A 395 -9.21 17.04 0.29
N LEU A 396 -8.19 17.77 -0.14
CA LEU A 396 -7.43 18.69 0.71
C LEU A 396 -8.30 19.70 1.47
N ALA A 397 -9.31 20.26 0.79
CA ALA A 397 -10.19 21.27 1.38
C ALA A 397 -11.30 20.71 2.28
N LYS A 398 -11.61 19.39 2.19
CA LYS A 398 -12.79 18.78 2.81
C LYS A 398 -12.44 17.73 3.87
N GLY A 399 -11.45 16.87 3.59
CA GLY A 399 -11.04 15.77 4.47
C GLY A 399 -10.70 16.24 5.87
N LEU A 400 -11.19 15.54 6.88
CA LEU A 400 -10.95 15.95 8.27
C LEU A 400 -9.47 15.74 8.66
N TYR A 401 -8.81 14.69 8.16
CA TYR A 401 -7.35 14.55 8.32
C TYR A 401 -6.62 15.77 7.74
N ASN A 402 -6.91 16.17 6.52
CA ASN A 402 -6.28 17.30 5.85
C ASN A 402 -6.52 18.62 6.61
N ARG A 403 -7.70 18.77 7.24
CA ARG A 403 -7.97 19.91 8.13
C ARG A 403 -7.16 19.88 9.42
N LEU A 404 -6.87 18.70 9.99
CA LEU A 404 -5.97 18.58 11.13
C LEU A 404 -4.54 18.99 10.76
N VAL A 405 -4.06 18.59 9.57
CA VAL A 405 -2.78 19.03 9.02
C VAL A 405 -2.74 20.57 8.87
N THR A 406 -3.73 21.14 8.22
CA THR A 406 -3.79 22.61 7.98
C THR A 406 -3.81 23.41 9.30
N ARG A 407 -4.40 22.84 10.36
CA ARG A 407 -4.43 23.46 11.70
C ARG A 407 -3.20 23.21 12.54
N GLY A 408 -2.20 22.49 12.03
CA GLY A 408 -1.01 22.09 12.77
C GLY A 408 -1.28 21.06 13.89
N SER A 409 -2.45 20.39 13.87
CA SER A 409 -2.81 19.36 14.83
C SER A 409 -2.36 17.95 14.40
N MET A 410 -1.88 17.80 13.18
CA MET A 410 -1.27 16.60 12.64
C MET A 410 0.10 16.96 12.03
N LYS A 411 1.14 16.26 12.43
CA LYS A 411 2.50 16.42 11.92
C LYS A 411 2.68 15.80 10.54
N ARG A 412 3.59 16.39 9.77
CA ARG A 412 4.03 15.87 8.47
C ARG A 412 5.48 15.43 8.50
N LEU A 413 5.82 14.44 7.69
CA LEU A 413 7.20 13.97 7.44
C LEU A 413 7.75 14.49 6.11
N VAL A 414 6.87 14.81 5.17
CA VAL A 414 7.23 15.26 3.82
C VAL A 414 6.53 16.58 3.50
N SER A 415 7.14 17.39 2.64
CA SER A 415 6.54 18.64 2.19
C SER A 415 5.49 18.41 1.10
N GLU A 416 4.57 19.36 0.93
CA GLU A 416 3.59 19.28 -0.16
C GLU A 416 4.28 19.38 -1.53
N ASP A 417 5.37 20.17 -1.64
CA ASP A 417 6.12 20.30 -2.90
C ASP A 417 6.75 18.97 -3.34
N GLU A 418 7.29 18.18 -2.39
CA GLU A 418 7.81 16.83 -2.67
C GLU A 418 6.68 15.90 -3.16
N VAL A 419 5.51 15.96 -2.52
CA VAL A 419 4.35 15.16 -2.90
C VAL A 419 3.85 15.55 -4.30
N LEU A 420 3.72 16.84 -4.59
CA LEU A 420 3.28 17.33 -5.90
C LEU A 420 4.28 16.98 -7.01
N ALA A 421 5.58 17.08 -6.74
CA ALA A 421 6.59 16.63 -7.69
C ALA A 421 6.47 15.13 -7.99
N ALA A 422 6.17 14.31 -6.98
CA ALA A 422 6.03 12.86 -7.12
C ALA A 422 4.77 12.41 -7.89
N VAL A 423 3.79 13.31 -8.12
CA VAL A 423 2.62 13.02 -8.97
C VAL A 423 3.05 12.66 -10.40
N THR A 424 4.10 13.31 -10.91
CA THR A 424 4.57 13.12 -12.30
C THR A 424 5.99 12.57 -12.40
N THR A 425 6.79 12.68 -11.33
CA THR A 425 8.21 12.32 -11.35
C THR A 425 8.42 10.97 -10.66
N PRO A 426 9.09 9.98 -11.30
CA PRO A 426 9.37 8.68 -10.70
C PRO A 426 10.52 8.74 -9.69
N PRO A 427 10.60 7.75 -8.76
CA PRO A 427 11.78 7.53 -7.93
C PRO A 427 13.04 7.41 -8.77
N SER A 428 14.13 8.02 -8.33
CA SER A 428 15.37 8.09 -9.11
C SER A 428 16.26 6.87 -8.96
N ASP A 429 16.02 6.03 -7.94
CA ASP A 429 16.92 4.97 -7.49
C ASP A 429 16.37 3.54 -7.66
N THR A 430 15.27 3.41 -8.42
CA THR A 430 14.68 2.13 -8.83
C THR A 430 14.39 2.10 -10.33
N ARG A 431 13.98 0.95 -10.87
CA ARG A 431 13.55 0.77 -12.26
C ARG A 431 12.28 1.57 -12.62
N ALA A 432 11.55 2.07 -11.61
CA ALA A 432 10.42 2.98 -11.82
C ALA A 432 10.87 4.24 -12.59
N TYR A 433 12.13 4.66 -12.41
CA TYR A 433 12.70 5.77 -13.18
C TYR A 433 12.66 5.50 -14.69
N PHE A 434 13.17 4.33 -15.11
CA PHE A 434 13.14 3.95 -16.53
C PHE A 434 11.72 3.89 -17.06
N ARG A 435 10.81 3.20 -16.35
CA ARG A 435 9.40 3.05 -16.73
C ARG A 435 8.72 4.42 -16.88
N GLY A 436 8.81 5.28 -15.87
CA GLY A 436 8.15 6.59 -15.87
C GLY A 436 8.74 7.54 -16.91
N ARG A 437 10.06 7.62 -17.02
CA ARG A 437 10.73 8.52 -18.01
C ARG A 437 10.53 8.06 -19.46
N ALA A 438 10.51 6.75 -19.70
CA ALA A 438 10.19 6.23 -21.03
C ALA A 438 8.75 6.59 -21.44
N LEU A 439 7.78 6.43 -20.53
CA LEU A 439 6.39 6.83 -20.77
C LEU A 439 6.24 8.32 -21.00
N GLU A 440 6.96 9.16 -20.27
CA GLU A 440 6.92 10.61 -20.46
C GLU A 440 7.48 11.03 -21.81
N LYS A 441 8.63 10.46 -22.20
CA LYS A 441 9.37 10.87 -23.40
C LYS A 441 8.87 10.22 -24.68
N TYR A 442 8.44 8.96 -24.62
CA TYR A 442 8.10 8.15 -25.81
C TYR A 442 6.66 7.60 -25.74
N ALA A 443 5.74 8.34 -25.20
CA ALA A 443 4.36 7.91 -24.90
C ALA A 443 3.65 7.19 -26.07
N THR A 444 3.88 7.64 -27.33
CA THR A 444 3.25 7.06 -28.52
C THR A 444 3.96 5.83 -29.07
N SER A 445 5.16 5.54 -28.58
CA SER A 445 5.99 4.39 -29.01
C SER A 445 6.03 3.30 -27.93
N ILE A 446 5.28 3.42 -26.83
CA ILE A 446 5.16 2.37 -25.83
C ILE A 446 3.82 1.66 -26.02
N ALA A 447 3.90 0.37 -26.39
CA ALA A 447 2.74 -0.47 -26.61
C ALA A 447 2.18 -0.98 -25.28
N ALA A 448 3.05 -1.43 -24.35
CA ALA A 448 2.67 -1.92 -23.04
C ALA A 448 3.82 -1.77 -22.02
N ALA A 449 3.48 -1.86 -20.74
CA ALA A 449 4.47 -2.02 -19.68
C ALA A 449 3.90 -2.84 -18.52
N SER A 450 4.80 -3.41 -17.71
CA SER A 450 4.50 -4.05 -16.43
C SER A 450 5.46 -3.53 -15.35
N TRP A 451 5.46 -4.18 -14.19
CA TRP A 451 6.44 -3.86 -13.16
C TRP A 451 7.88 -4.18 -13.60
N ASP A 452 8.06 -5.20 -14.44
CA ASP A 452 9.36 -5.80 -14.80
C ASP A 452 9.70 -5.72 -16.29
N SER A 453 8.91 -5.01 -17.10
CA SER A 453 9.23 -4.77 -18.51
C SER A 453 8.57 -3.50 -19.07
N VAL A 454 9.16 -2.96 -20.15
CA VAL A 454 8.56 -1.95 -21.02
C VAL A 454 8.63 -2.47 -22.46
N ILE A 455 7.51 -2.40 -23.19
CA ILE A 455 7.36 -2.92 -24.54
C ILE A 455 7.21 -1.75 -25.51
N PHE A 456 8.12 -1.67 -26.46
CA PHE A 456 8.19 -0.60 -27.43
C PHE A 456 7.66 -1.03 -28.80
N ASP A 457 6.91 -0.14 -29.44
CA ASP A 457 6.58 -0.16 -30.86
C ASP A 457 7.49 0.87 -31.57
N VAL A 458 8.53 0.39 -32.20
CA VAL A 458 9.51 1.21 -32.96
C VAL A 458 9.40 0.98 -34.46
N GLY A 459 8.23 0.49 -34.94
CA GLY A 459 7.99 0.27 -36.37
C GLY A 459 8.69 -0.97 -36.96
N LYS A 460 9.23 -1.87 -36.13
CA LYS A 460 9.78 -3.17 -36.54
C LYS A 460 8.64 -4.19 -36.71
N GLU A 461 8.94 -5.34 -37.37
CA GLU A 461 7.94 -6.41 -37.56
C GLU A 461 7.34 -6.93 -36.23
N SER A 462 8.10 -6.86 -35.14
CA SER A 462 7.68 -7.27 -33.79
C SER A 462 7.94 -6.17 -32.76
N LEU A 463 7.11 -6.13 -31.73
CA LEU A 463 7.31 -5.28 -30.57
C LEU A 463 8.61 -5.67 -29.84
N VAL A 464 9.30 -4.69 -29.26
CA VAL A 464 10.55 -4.92 -28.55
C VAL A 464 10.31 -4.83 -27.05
N ARG A 465 10.47 -5.94 -26.33
CA ARG A 465 10.39 -5.99 -24.86
C ARG A 465 11.74 -5.69 -24.25
N ILE A 466 11.81 -4.67 -23.39
CA ILE A 466 12.98 -4.35 -22.56
C ILE A 466 12.69 -4.84 -21.15
N PRO A 467 13.32 -5.94 -20.69
CA PRO A 467 13.10 -6.47 -19.35
C PRO A 467 13.81 -5.61 -18.30
N THR A 468 13.17 -5.44 -17.16
CA THR A 468 13.69 -4.71 -15.99
C THR A 468 13.61 -5.59 -14.73
N LEU A 469 14.02 -6.86 -14.82
CA LEU A 469 13.92 -7.86 -13.76
C LEU A 469 14.74 -7.54 -12.50
N GLU A 470 15.75 -6.64 -12.63
CA GLU A 470 16.53 -6.16 -11.48
C GLU A 470 16.00 -4.78 -11.03
N PRO A 471 15.27 -4.71 -9.91
CA PRO A 471 14.60 -3.46 -9.50
C PRO A 471 15.54 -2.30 -9.16
N LEU A 472 16.82 -2.59 -8.85
CA LEU A 472 17.87 -1.59 -8.61
C LEU A 472 18.65 -1.22 -9.88
N ARG A 473 18.22 -1.68 -11.04
CA ARG A 473 18.68 -1.22 -12.36
C ARG A 473 17.58 -0.39 -13.03
N GLY A 474 17.90 0.30 -14.13
CA GLY A 474 16.94 1.24 -14.71
C GLY A 474 16.77 2.53 -13.89
N THR A 475 17.67 2.79 -12.95
CA THR A 475 17.70 4.01 -12.11
C THR A 475 18.22 5.20 -12.92
N LYS A 476 18.00 6.43 -12.39
CA LYS A 476 18.56 7.65 -13.02
C LYS A 476 20.07 7.55 -13.25
N ALA A 477 20.80 6.97 -12.30
CA ALA A 477 22.26 6.79 -12.41
C ALA A 477 22.66 5.84 -13.55
N HIS A 478 21.84 4.82 -13.85
CA HIS A 478 22.14 3.84 -14.90
C HIS A 478 21.69 4.28 -16.29
N VAL A 479 20.49 4.84 -16.42
CA VAL A 479 19.85 5.08 -17.73
C VAL A 479 19.54 6.55 -18.00
N GLY A 480 19.75 7.44 -17.03
CA GLY A 480 19.36 8.85 -17.18
C GLY A 480 20.03 9.52 -18.38
N LYS A 481 21.36 9.38 -18.51
CA LYS A 481 22.10 9.92 -19.64
C LYS A 481 21.64 9.32 -20.97
N LEU A 482 21.42 8.01 -21.02
CA LEU A 482 20.96 7.33 -22.23
C LEU A 482 19.57 7.85 -22.65
N LEU A 483 18.63 7.98 -21.70
CA LEU A 483 17.31 8.55 -21.96
C LEU A 483 17.38 10.00 -22.45
N ASP A 484 18.30 10.80 -21.92
CA ASP A 484 18.47 12.21 -22.32
C ASP A 484 19.04 12.31 -23.76
N GLU A 485 20.01 11.46 -24.12
CA GLU A 485 20.70 11.45 -25.43
C GLU A 485 19.89 10.77 -26.55
N SER A 486 18.98 9.83 -26.24
CA SER A 486 18.17 9.15 -27.26
C SER A 486 17.01 10.04 -27.72
N ALA A 487 17.04 10.56 -28.90
CA ALA A 487 16.00 11.46 -29.42
C ALA A 487 14.67 10.74 -29.69
N THR A 488 14.73 9.49 -30.13
CA THR A 488 13.57 8.63 -30.44
C THR A 488 13.57 7.37 -29.60
N ALA A 489 12.42 6.68 -29.56
CA ALA A 489 12.30 5.37 -28.92
C ALA A 489 13.16 4.31 -29.62
N GLU A 490 13.35 4.45 -30.94
CA GLU A 490 14.20 3.56 -31.72
C GLU A 490 15.68 3.71 -31.33
N ASP A 491 16.20 4.96 -31.21
CA ASP A 491 17.56 5.22 -30.69
C ASP A 491 17.77 4.58 -29.30
N LEU A 492 16.79 4.71 -28.44
CA LEU A 492 16.85 4.13 -27.06
C LEU A 492 16.92 2.60 -27.12
N VAL A 493 16.02 1.98 -27.90
CA VAL A 493 15.95 0.52 -28.04
C VAL A 493 17.24 -0.03 -28.64
N GLU A 494 17.77 0.60 -29.70
CA GLU A 494 19.05 0.21 -30.33
C GLU A 494 20.20 0.26 -29.33
N ALA A 495 20.31 1.33 -28.56
CA ALA A 495 21.35 1.47 -27.55
C ALA A 495 21.20 0.46 -26.38
N LEU A 496 19.98 0.05 -26.01
CA LEU A 496 19.74 -0.93 -24.94
C LEU A 496 19.93 -2.38 -25.40
N THR A 497 19.66 -2.68 -26.69
CA THR A 497 19.73 -4.05 -27.22
C THR A 497 21.07 -4.37 -27.82
N GLY A 498 21.95 -3.37 -28.04
CA GLY A 498 23.23 -3.51 -28.73
C GLY A 498 22.96 -3.90 -30.16
N SER A 499 22.85 -2.94 -31.06
CA SER A 499 22.79 -3.25 -32.50
C SER A 499 24.13 -3.81 -32.92
N ASP A 500 24.15 -5.09 -33.32
CA ASP A 500 25.22 -5.62 -34.18
C ASP A 500 25.07 -5.08 -35.61
#